data_342ae07e4d78ce39a1831041511b1143
#
_entry.id   342ae07e4d78ce39a1831041511b1143
#
_cell.length_a   1.000
_cell.length_b   1.000
_cell.length_c   1.000
_cell.angle_alpha   90.00
_cell.angle_beta   90.00
_cell.angle_gamma   90.00
#
_symmetry.space_group_name_H-M   'P 1'
#
loop_
_entity.id
_entity.type
_entity.pdbx_description
1 polymer ?
#
loop_
_entity_poly.entity_id
_entity_poly.type
_entity_poly.pdbx_seq_one_letter_code
_entity_poly.pdbx_strand_id
1 'polypeptide(L)'
;MYIPLGVKSDYSLLKSLIKIPDLIDYLKMKNITAAGLLDDNLFGSMCFYNSCLKNNIKPIIGLNVKLNTVNIYLYAKNYNGYQNLLKINTIIQEREINYIDLKSHSKDIIGVLPYKYLSIFDQVKNIFDDFYLSYGNDFEKKNALVKYDKCVYINEVCTFGFQDVKYMKILRSIENTEEIDLQEYSDAYLDRDVKEEDSNTTKSFSELINLEIPKDGKYIPHYDKNIENSYEYLCNLCKKGLSRRLNNQVTEEYSSRLKMELDVINNMGFVDYFLIVYDYVKYAKKNNILVGPGRGSAAGSLVSYCLGITNVDPIEYDLLFERFLNPDRITMPDIDIDFEYTKRDQVISYVKTRYGVNNVANIMTFGTLGARQVIRDVGKALNVDTGLIDRLSNLLDPKLSLKENLDNKFVKEFVASSSDIKKVYQ
;
A
#
# COMPACT_ATOMS: atom_id res chain seq x y z
N MET A 1 -27.20 -13.93 6.21
CA MET A 1 -25.76 -14.16 6.42
C MET A 1 -25.12 -12.81 6.67
N TYR A 2 -24.36 -12.66 7.75
CA TYR A 2 -23.67 -11.44 8.13
C TYR A 2 -22.53 -11.13 7.16
N ILE A 3 -22.43 -9.85 6.76
CA ILE A 3 -21.33 -9.31 5.96
C ILE A 3 -20.52 -8.37 6.87
N PRO A 4 -19.30 -8.71 7.27
CA PRO A 4 -18.47 -7.82 8.08
C PRO A 4 -18.03 -6.61 7.24
N LEU A 5 -18.43 -5.41 7.66
CA LEU A 5 -18.12 -4.17 6.94
C LEU A 5 -16.96 -3.38 7.58
N GLY A 6 -16.68 -3.61 8.86
CA GLY A 6 -15.72 -2.83 9.65
C GLY A 6 -14.39 -3.52 9.94
N VAL A 7 -13.90 -4.41 9.06
CA VAL A 7 -12.65 -5.15 9.32
C VAL A 7 -11.44 -4.26 9.07
N LYS A 8 -10.58 -4.14 10.07
CA LYS A 8 -9.24 -3.56 9.95
C LYS A 8 -8.21 -4.64 9.74
N SER A 9 -7.28 -4.41 8.83
CA SER A 9 -6.13 -5.30 8.61
C SER A 9 -4.86 -4.79 9.30
N ASP A 10 -3.80 -5.59 9.22
CA ASP A 10 -2.45 -5.22 9.65
C ASP A 10 -1.85 -4.02 8.89
N TYR A 11 -2.47 -3.59 7.79
CA TYR A 11 -2.15 -2.32 7.13
C TYR A 11 -2.65 -1.08 7.90
N SER A 12 -3.59 -1.23 8.84
CA SER A 12 -3.82 -0.26 9.92
C SER A 12 -2.77 -0.49 11.00
N LEU A 13 -1.57 0.05 10.77
CA LEU A 13 -0.34 -0.26 11.52
C LEU A 13 -0.56 -0.21 13.02
N LEU A 14 -0.19 -1.28 13.72
CA LEU A 14 -0.32 -1.47 15.18
C LEU A 14 -1.76 -1.35 15.73
N LYS A 15 -2.78 -1.48 14.86
CA LYS A 15 -4.20 -1.36 15.24
C LYS A 15 -5.04 -2.60 14.91
N SER A 16 -4.46 -3.63 14.31
CA SER A 16 -5.14 -4.89 14.03
C SER A 16 -4.16 -6.06 13.99
N LEU A 17 -4.64 -7.23 14.37
CA LEU A 17 -3.95 -8.52 14.29
C LEU A 17 -4.38 -9.32 13.05
N ILE A 18 -5.33 -8.81 12.26
CA ILE A 18 -5.90 -9.50 11.11
C ILE A 18 -5.02 -9.28 9.89
N LYS A 19 -4.41 -10.34 9.38
CA LYS A 19 -3.74 -10.32 8.08
C LYS A 19 -4.72 -10.65 6.96
N ILE A 20 -4.57 -10.02 5.80
CA ILE A 20 -5.48 -10.22 4.67
C ILE A 20 -5.58 -11.70 4.25
N PRO A 21 -4.50 -12.48 4.11
CA PRO A 21 -4.60 -13.91 3.79
C PRO A 21 -5.45 -14.68 4.79
N ASP A 22 -5.22 -14.48 6.09
CA ASP A 22 -5.94 -15.16 7.17
C ASP A 22 -7.43 -14.75 7.18
N LEU A 23 -7.73 -13.49 6.86
CA LEU A 23 -9.11 -13.01 6.69
C LEU A 23 -9.82 -13.76 5.55
N ILE A 24 -9.17 -13.90 4.40
CA ILE A 24 -9.77 -14.63 3.27
C ILE A 24 -10.06 -16.09 3.64
N ASP A 25 -9.14 -16.76 4.32
CA ASP A 25 -9.35 -18.16 4.76
C ASP A 25 -10.49 -18.26 5.77
N TYR A 26 -10.61 -17.33 6.71
CA TYR A 26 -11.74 -17.25 7.63
C TYR A 26 -13.07 -17.05 6.88
N LEU A 27 -13.14 -16.10 5.95
CA LEU A 27 -14.36 -15.84 5.16
C LEU A 27 -14.81 -17.06 4.37
N LYS A 28 -13.87 -17.80 3.78
CA LYS A 28 -14.14 -19.08 3.08
C LYS A 28 -14.68 -20.14 4.05
N MET A 29 -14.02 -20.32 5.18
CA MET A 29 -14.44 -21.30 6.20
C MET A 29 -15.88 -21.02 6.68
N LYS A 30 -16.24 -19.76 6.83
CA LYS A 30 -17.59 -19.33 7.26
C LYS A 30 -18.59 -19.18 6.10
N ASN A 31 -18.19 -19.45 4.85
CA ASN A 31 -18.99 -19.26 3.64
C ASN A 31 -19.51 -17.83 3.46
N ILE A 32 -18.75 -16.82 3.90
CA ILE A 32 -19.09 -15.40 3.76
C ILE A 32 -18.71 -14.94 2.35
N THR A 33 -19.70 -14.43 1.61
CA THR A 33 -19.55 -14.10 0.18
C THR A 33 -19.17 -12.63 -0.10
N ALA A 34 -19.14 -11.78 0.92
CA ALA A 34 -18.72 -10.38 0.81
C ALA A 34 -18.09 -9.92 2.13
N ALA A 35 -17.12 -9.02 2.04
CA ALA A 35 -16.51 -8.42 3.23
C ALA A 35 -16.02 -6.99 2.94
N GLY A 36 -16.05 -6.15 3.98
CA GLY A 36 -15.51 -4.79 3.97
C GLY A 36 -14.14 -4.74 4.63
N LEU A 37 -13.19 -4.10 3.97
CA LEU A 37 -11.94 -3.65 4.57
C LEU A 37 -12.10 -2.17 4.93
N LEU A 38 -11.90 -1.83 6.21
CA LEU A 38 -12.09 -0.48 6.75
C LEU A 38 -10.82 -0.03 7.50
N ASP A 39 -9.71 0.02 6.78
CA ASP A 39 -8.45 0.48 7.32
C ASP A 39 -8.39 2.01 7.47
N ASP A 40 -7.42 2.51 8.23
CA ASP A 40 -7.13 3.94 8.39
C ASP A 40 -6.34 4.49 7.17
N ASN A 41 -6.12 3.68 6.15
CA ASN A 41 -5.47 3.98 4.88
C ASN A 41 -5.90 2.98 3.81
N LEU A 42 -5.46 3.17 2.56
CA LEU A 42 -5.80 2.29 1.44
C LEU A 42 -4.65 1.37 1.00
N PHE A 43 -3.60 1.21 1.80
CA PHE A 43 -2.40 0.47 1.39
C PHE A 43 -2.67 -1.02 1.15
N GLY A 44 -3.53 -1.64 1.96
CA GLY A 44 -3.96 -3.03 1.80
C GLY A 44 -5.07 -3.24 0.77
N SER A 45 -5.69 -2.18 0.24
CA SER A 45 -6.93 -2.28 -0.55
C SER A 45 -6.80 -3.14 -1.80
N MET A 46 -5.70 -3.03 -2.56
CA MET A 46 -5.48 -3.84 -3.77
C MET A 46 -5.16 -5.30 -3.46
N CYS A 47 -4.40 -5.56 -2.38
CA CYS A 47 -4.13 -6.91 -1.91
C CYS A 47 -5.45 -7.60 -1.53
N PHE A 48 -6.29 -6.92 -0.74
CA PHE A 48 -7.59 -7.42 -0.33
C PHE A 48 -8.53 -7.63 -1.54
N TYR A 49 -8.66 -6.63 -2.42
CA TYR A 49 -9.49 -6.69 -3.62
C TYR A 49 -9.16 -7.89 -4.49
N ASN A 50 -7.87 -8.06 -4.85
CA ASN A 50 -7.43 -9.17 -5.69
C ASN A 50 -7.62 -10.53 -5.00
N SER A 51 -7.36 -10.61 -3.69
CA SER A 51 -7.54 -11.83 -2.91
C SER A 51 -9.00 -12.24 -2.79
N CYS A 52 -9.91 -11.27 -2.62
CA CYS A 52 -11.36 -11.50 -2.64
C CYS A 52 -11.83 -12.04 -3.99
N LEU A 53 -11.49 -11.36 -5.09
CA LEU A 53 -11.91 -11.81 -6.44
C LEU A 53 -11.41 -13.21 -6.77
N LYS A 54 -10.16 -13.52 -6.43
CA LYS A 54 -9.57 -14.86 -6.63
C LYS A 54 -10.35 -15.96 -5.89
N ASN A 55 -11.04 -15.63 -4.82
CA ASN A 55 -11.79 -16.57 -3.99
C ASN A 55 -13.32 -16.39 -4.08
N ASN A 56 -13.83 -15.69 -5.12
CA ASN A 56 -15.25 -15.41 -5.32
C ASN A 56 -15.94 -14.72 -4.14
N ILE A 57 -15.22 -13.84 -3.46
CA ILE A 57 -15.73 -12.98 -2.38
C ILE A 57 -15.87 -11.57 -2.95
N LYS A 58 -17.00 -10.91 -2.69
CA LYS A 58 -17.22 -9.52 -3.09
C LYS A 58 -16.41 -8.56 -2.20
N PRO A 59 -15.44 -7.81 -2.75
CA PRO A 59 -14.67 -6.86 -1.95
C PRO A 59 -15.46 -5.55 -1.76
N ILE A 60 -15.49 -5.05 -0.53
CA ILE A 60 -16.04 -3.75 -0.19
C ILE A 60 -14.88 -2.92 0.38
N ILE A 61 -14.47 -1.88 -0.34
CA ILE A 61 -13.35 -1.04 0.09
C ILE A 61 -13.89 0.18 0.84
N GLY A 62 -13.49 0.27 2.10
CA GLY A 62 -13.74 1.40 2.97
C GLY A 62 -12.44 2.08 3.41
N LEU A 63 -12.58 3.28 3.94
CA LEU A 63 -11.53 4.09 4.55
C LEU A 63 -12.07 4.71 5.83
N ASN A 64 -11.42 4.46 6.95
CA ASN A 64 -11.71 5.14 8.20
C ASN A 64 -10.98 6.47 8.25
N VAL A 65 -11.71 7.57 8.27
CA VAL A 65 -11.15 8.92 8.21
C VAL A 65 -11.40 9.64 9.52
N LYS A 66 -10.35 10.21 10.09
CA LYS A 66 -10.44 11.05 11.28
C LYS A 66 -10.67 12.51 10.88
N LEU A 67 -11.88 13.01 11.07
CA LEU A 67 -12.24 14.43 10.89
C LEU A 67 -12.21 15.13 12.26
N ASN A 68 -11.17 15.92 12.51
CA ASN A 68 -10.85 16.43 13.85
C ASN A 68 -10.65 15.27 14.86
N THR A 69 -11.63 15.09 15.79
CA THR A 69 -11.63 14.02 16.79
C THR A 69 -12.60 12.89 16.48
N VAL A 70 -13.30 12.93 15.34
CA VAL A 70 -14.42 12.04 15.00
C VAL A 70 -14.01 11.14 13.84
N ASN A 71 -14.27 9.85 13.96
CA ASN A 71 -14.12 8.90 12.86
C ASN A 71 -15.37 8.89 11.98
N ILE A 72 -15.16 8.92 10.66
CA ILE A 72 -16.19 8.74 9.65
C ILE A 72 -15.74 7.60 8.73
N TYR A 73 -16.64 6.66 8.44
CA TYR A 73 -16.34 5.56 7.54
C TYR A 73 -16.82 5.92 6.14
N LEU A 74 -15.95 5.76 5.17
CA LEU A 74 -16.20 6.07 3.77
C LEU A 74 -16.10 4.79 2.94
N TYR A 75 -17.11 4.45 2.15
CA TYR A 75 -17.09 3.27 1.29
C TYR A 75 -17.26 3.65 -0.16
N ALA A 76 -16.42 3.10 -1.03
CA ALA A 76 -16.51 3.30 -2.47
C ALA A 76 -17.68 2.52 -3.06
N LYS A 77 -18.63 3.19 -3.74
CA LYS A 77 -19.73 2.53 -4.45
C LYS A 77 -19.27 1.81 -5.73
N ASN A 78 -18.33 2.44 -6.42
CA ASN A 78 -17.81 2.01 -7.72
C ASN A 78 -16.36 2.52 -7.90
N TYR A 79 -15.80 2.36 -9.10
CA TYR A 79 -14.42 2.78 -9.38
C TYR A 79 -14.19 4.30 -9.19
N ASN A 80 -15.16 5.15 -9.56
CA ASN A 80 -15.03 6.59 -9.35
C ASN A 80 -14.99 6.92 -7.83
N GLY A 81 -15.83 6.27 -7.02
CA GLY A 81 -15.76 6.36 -5.57
C GLY A 81 -14.41 5.91 -5.01
N TYR A 82 -13.84 4.82 -5.54
CA TYR A 82 -12.51 4.36 -5.16
C TYR A 82 -11.40 5.39 -5.50
N GLN A 83 -11.48 6.00 -6.69
CA GLN A 83 -10.56 7.09 -7.05
C GLN A 83 -10.69 8.30 -6.11
N ASN A 84 -11.90 8.62 -5.65
CA ASN A 84 -12.10 9.68 -4.67
C ASN A 84 -11.58 9.27 -3.28
N LEU A 85 -11.72 8.01 -2.86
CA LEU A 85 -11.06 7.51 -1.64
C LEU A 85 -9.54 7.63 -1.71
N LEU A 86 -8.93 7.35 -2.88
CA LEU A 86 -7.48 7.53 -3.07
C LEU A 86 -7.04 8.98 -2.87
N LYS A 87 -7.82 9.96 -3.38
CA LYS A 87 -7.55 11.38 -3.16
C LYS A 87 -7.68 11.77 -1.70
N ILE A 88 -8.73 11.31 -1.02
CA ILE A 88 -8.93 11.51 0.42
C ILE A 88 -7.76 10.89 1.20
N ASN A 89 -7.36 9.66 0.84
CA ASN A 89 -6.21 9.00 1.46
C ASN A 89 -4.91 9.81 1.28
N THR A 90 -4.68 10.41 0.12
CA THR A 90 -3.51 11.29 -0.09
C THR A 90 -3.57 12.49 0.85
N ILE A 91 -4.73 13.15 0.99
CA ILE A 91 -4.90 14.30 1.87
C ILE A 91 -4.58 13.95 3.33
N ILE A 92 -5.14 12.84 3.84
CA ILE A 92 -4.94 12.44 5.25
C ILE A 92 -3.50 12.00 5.56
N GLN A 93 -2.70 11.65 4.55
CA GLN A 93 -1.28 11.36 4.72
C GLN A 93 -0.42 12.65 4.77
N GLU A 94 -0.91 13.75 4.23
CA GLU A 94 -0.19 15.02 4.15
C GLU A 94 -0.61 16.01 5.25
N ARG A 95 -1.89 16.01 5.60
CA ARG A 95 -2.47 16.93 6.57
C ARG A 95 -3.80 16.44 7.14
N GLU A 96 -4.28 17.10 8.16
CA GLU A 96 -5.64 16.88 8.65
C GLU A 96 -6.68 17.24 7.59
N ILE A 97 -7.69 16.38 7.46
CA ILE A 97 -8.80 16.58 6.52
C ILE A 97 -9.89 17.46 7.13
N ASN A 98 -10.57 18.23 6.30
CA ASN A 98 -11.68 19.07 6.71
C ASN A 98 -12.98 18.78 5.93
N TYR A 99 -14.08 19.47 6.28
CA TYR A 99 -15.40 19.29 5.64
C TYR A 99 -15.40 19.61 4.13
N ILE A 100 -14.60 20.60 3.71
CA ILE A 100 -14.51 21.02 2.30
C ILE A 100 -13.82 19.94 1.48
N ASP A 101 -12.77 19.33 2.02
CA ASP A 101 -12.06 18.23 1.38
C ASP A 101 -13.01 17.03 1.16
N LEU A 102 -13.76 16.64 2.20
CA LEU A 102 -14.74 15.56 2.10
C LEU A 102 -15.81 15.88 1.05
N LYS A 103 -16.34 17.11 1.05
CA LYS A 103 -17.37 17.52 0.09
C LYS A 103 -16.89 17.48 -1.35
N SER A 104 -15.65 17.92 -1.59
CA SER A 104 -15.05 17.94 -2.95
C SER A 104 -14.81 16.53 -3.52
N HIS A 105 -14.71 15.52 -2.66
CA HIS A 105 -14.42 14.13 -3.06
C HIS A 105 -15.53 13.15 -2.65
N SER A 106 -16.75 13.64 -2.32
CA SER A 106 -17.86 12.81 -1.81
C SER A 106 -18.59 12.00 -2.88
N LYS A 107 -18.40 12.32 -4.17
CA LYS A 107 -19.13 11.65 -5.26
C LYS A 107 -18.84 10.15 -5.32
N ASP A 108 -19.92 9.35 -5.44
CA ASP A 108 -19.87 7.88 -5.47
C ASP A 108 -19.24 7.24 -4.21
N ILE A 109 -19.29 7.97 -3.09
CA ILE A 109 -18.89 7.48 -1.77
C ILE A 109 -20.14 7.40 -0.89
N ILE A 110 -20.27 6.31 -0.12
CA ILE A 110 -21.21 6.20 0.98
C ILE A 110 -20.49 6.67 2.24
N GLY A 111 -21.02 7.75 2.86
CA GLY A 111 -20.55 8.20 4.16
C GLY A 111 -21.30 7.49 5.28
N VAL A 112 -20.60 7.04 6.31
CA VAL A 112 -21.20 6.41 7.48
C VAL A 112 -20.66 7.07 8.74
N LEU A 113 -21.56 7.59 9.57
CA LEU A 113 -21.22 8.17 10.87
C LEU A 113 -21.52 7.16 11.98
N PRO A 114 -20.52 6.74 12.78
CA PRO A 114 -20.77 5.93 13.96
C PRO A 114 -21.68 6.66 14.97
N TYR A 115 -22.63 5.93 15.57
CA TYR A 115 -23.60 6.47 16.52
C TYR A 115 -22.95 7.29 17.64
N LYS A 116 -21.80 6.87 18.15
CA LYS A 116 -21.04 7.58 19.19
C LYS A 116 -20.69 9.03 18.84
N TYR A 117 -20.80 9.42 17.57
CA TYR A 117 -20.47 10.76 17.05
C TYR A 117 -21.69 11.55 16.54
N LEU A 118 -22.87 11.25 17.05
CA LEU A 118 -24.12 11.93 16.66
C LEU A 118 -24.08 13.46 16.77
N SER A 119 -23.19 14.02 17.60
CA SER A 119 -23.04 15.48 17.78
C SER A 119 -22.73 16.24 16.49
N ILE A 120 -22.11 15.60 15.52
CA ILE A 120 -21.77 16.22 14.23
C ILE A 120 -22.68 15.77 13.08
N PHE A 121 -23.76 15.01 13.38
CA PHE A 121 -24.65 14.45 12.35
C PHE A 121 -25.14 15.49 11.34
N ASP A 122 -25.64 16.64 11.80
CA ASP A 122 -26.21 17.68 10.93
C ASP A 122 -25.15 18.38 10.06
N GLN A 123 -23.88 18.30 10.46
CA GLN A 123 -22.75 18.84 9.70
C GLN A 123 -22.31 17.91 8.56
N VAL A 124 -22.43 16.59 8.74
CA VAL A 124 -21.87 15.60 7.81
C VAL A 124 -22.90 14.95 6.90
N LYS A 125 -24.19 14.86 7.31
CA LYS A 125 -25.22 14.14 6.55
C LYS A 125 -25.41 14.64 5.11
N ASN A 126 -25.18 15.93 4.86
CA ASN A 126 -25.35 16.58 3.56
C ASN A 126 -24.06 16.63 2.74
N ILE A 127 -22.98 16.02 3.21
CA ILE A 127 -21.72 15.91 2.47
C ILE A 127 -21.84 14.87 1.36
N PHE A 128 -22.51 13.75 1.67
CA PHE A 128 -22.61 12.57 0.80
C PHE A 128 -24.02 12.40 0.26
N ASP A 129 -24.16 11.97 -0.98
CA ASP A 129 -25.46 11.64 -1.59
C ASP A 129 -26.10 10.42 -0.90
N ASP A 130 -25.26 9.44 -0.52
CA ASP A 130 -25.66 8.30 0.30
C ASP A 130 -24.98 8.40 1.67
N PHE A 131 -25.77 8.52 2.70
CA PHE A 131 -25.31 8.65 4.08
C PHE A 131 -26.05 7.70 5.01
N TYR A 132 -25.33 7.12 5.97
CA TYR A 132 -25.86 6.17 6.96
C TYR A 132 -25.38 6.52 8.37
N LEU A 133 -26.17 6.12 9.38
CA LEU A 133 -25.68 5.98 10.76
C LEU A 133 -25.28 4.53 11.01
N SER A 134 -24.11 4.27 11.59
CA SER A 134 -23.79 2.93 12.05
C SER A 134 -24.05 2.78 13.56
N TYR A 135 -24.38 1.55 13.92
CA TYR A 135 -24.57 1.13 15.31
C TYR A 135 -23.88 -0.22 15.54
N GLY A 136 -23.43 -0.46 16.78
CA GLY A 136 -22.76 -1.70 17.17
C GLY A 136 -23.55 -2.56 18.15
N ASN A 137 -24.65 -2.03 18.74
CA ASN A 137 -25.47 -2.71 19.73
C ASN A 137 -26.92 -2.23 19.70
N ASP A 138 -27.82 -2.92 20.45
CA ASP A 138 -29.26 -2.63 20.45
C ASP A 138 -29.62 -1.22 20.99
N PHE A 139 -28.85 -0.72 21.96
CA PHE A 139 -29.05 0.62 22.49
C PHE A 139 -28.77 1.68 21.41
N GLU A 140 -27.63 1.56 20.75
CA GLU A 140 -27.27 2.45 19.65
C GLU A 140 -28.25 2.33 18.49
N LYS A 141 -28.65 1.11 18.12
CA LYS A 141 -29.64 0.83 17.06
C LYS A 141 -30.94 1.58 17.28
N LYS A 142 -31.52 1.42 18.49
CA LYS A 142 -32.78 2.06 18.83
C LYS A 142 -32.70 3.59 18.71
N ASN A 143 -31.65 4.19 19.20
CA ASN A 143 -31.48 5.64 19.17
C ASN A 143 -31.10 6.17 17.80
N ALA A 144 -30.31 5.43 17.04
CA ALA A 144 -29.94 5.79 15.66
C ALA A 144 -31.17 5.82 14.75
N LEU A 145 -32.05 4.82 14.84
CA LEU A 145 -33.29 4.75 14.07
C LEU A 145 -34.29 5.86 14.41
N VAL A 146 -34.27 6.39 15.65
CA VAL A 146 -35.06 7.57 16.00
C VAL A 146 -34.54 8.83 15.31
N LYS A 147 -33.21 8.93 15.12
CA LYS A 147 -32.55 10.09 14.51
C LYS A 147 -32.59 10.04 12.98
N TYR A 148 -32.40 8.85 12.40
CA TYR A 148 -32.26 8.67 10.96
C TYR A 148 -32.69 7.26 10.51
N ASP A 149 -33.41 7.18 9.39
CA ASP A 149 -33.96 5.92 8.86
C ASP A 149 -32.91 5.00 8.20
N LYS A 150 -31.84 5.58 7.61
CA LYS A 150 -30.75 4.81 6.99
C LYS A 150 -29.73 4.43 8.05
N CYS A 151 -29.89 3.26 8.65
CA CYS A 151 -28.97 2.72 9.64
C CYS A 151 -28.37 1.40 9.20
N VAL A 152 -27.10 1.14 9.60
CA VAL A 152 -26.37 -0.09 9.27
C VAL A 152 -25.57 -0.58 10.46
N TYR A 153 -25.54 -1.91 10.66
CA TYR A 153 -24.72 -2.54 11.68
C TYR A 153 -23.25 -2.57 11.27
N ILE A 154 -22.39 -1.87 11.99
CA ILE A 154 -20.93 -1.91 11.77
C ILE A 154 -20.22 -1.88 13.11
N ASN A 155 -19.40 -2.91 13.37
CA ASN A 155 -18.39 -2.92 14.41
C ASN A 155 -17.02 -2.86 13.77
N GLU A 156 -16.12 -2.05 14.35
CA GLU A 156 -14.71 -2.10 14.03
C GLU A 156 -14.13 -3.43 14.55
N VAL A 157 -13.51 -4.20 13.65
CA VAL A 157 -13.00 -5.54 13.95
C VAL A 157 -11.49 -5.53 13.72
N CYS A 158 -10.71 -5.92 14.73
CA CYS A 158 -9.24 -5.96 14.67
C CYS A 158 -8.63 -7.28 15.14
N THR A 159 -9.48 -8.24 15.56
CA THR A 159 -9.05 -9.61 15.91
C THR A 159 -10.05 -10.64 15.37
N PHE A 160 -9.64 -11.91 15.26
CA PHE A 160 -10.55 -12.97 14.86
C PHE A 160 -11.47 -13.40 16.01
N GLY A 161 -10.90 -13.70 17.16
CA GLY A 161 -11.64 -14.20 18.31
C GLY A 161 -11.56 -13.26 19.53
N PHE A 162 -12.53 -13.39 20.42
CA PHE A 162 -12.55 -12.65 21.69
C PHE A 162 -11.29 -12.87 22.53
N GLN A 163 -10.73 -14.08 22.51
CA GLN A 163 -9.52 -14.42 23.25
C GLN A 163 -8.27 -13.63 22.79
N ASP A 164 -8.30 -13.09 21.57
CA ASP A 164 -7.19 -12.35 20.98
C ASP A 164 -7.20 -10.87 21.33
N VAL A 165 -8.34 -10.35 21.80
CA VAL A 165 -8.52 -8.94 22.18
C VAL A 165 -7.48 -8.47 23.21
N LYS A 166 -7.08 -9.34 24.12
CA LYS A 166 -6.04 -9.05 25.12
C LYS A 166 -4.70 -8.64 24.50
N TYR A 167 -4.37 -9.13 23.29
CA TYR A 167 -3.14 -8.80 22.59
C TYR A 167 -3.17 -7.41 21.95
N MET A 168 -4.37 -6.81 21.80
CA MET A 168 -4.48 -5.43 21.34
C MET A 168 -3.82 -4.46 22.31
N LYS A 169 -3.85 -4.73 23.64
CA LYS A 169 -3.13 -3.92 24.63
C LYS A 169 -1.63 -3.89 24.35
N ILE A 170 -1.04 -5.06 24.04
CA ILE A 170 0.39 -5.16 23.75
C ILE A 170 0.71 -4.43 22.44
N LEU A 171 -0.07 -4.69 21.38
CA LEU A 171 0.13 -4.08 20.08
C LEU A 171 0.08 -2.55 20.14
N ARG A 172 -0.92 -2.01 20.85
CA ARG A 172 -1.08 -0.56 21.02
C ARG A 172 -0.02 0.06 21.92
N SER A 173 0.49 -0.69 22.92
CA SER A 173 1.58 -0.22 23.79
C SER A 173 2.92 -0.07 23.05
N ILE A 174 3.09 -0.75 21.90
CA ILE A 174 4.25 -0.57 21.02
C ILE A 174 4.20 0.82 20.34
N GLU A 175 2.99 1.29 19.98
CA GLU A 175 2.81 2.61 19.37
C GLU A 175 2.84 3.75 20.42
N ASN A 176 2.15 3.55 21.54
CA ASN A 176 1.95 4.57 22.56
C ASN A 176 2.32 4.04 23.94
N THR A 177 2.96 4.87 24.75
CA THR A 177 3.29 4.54 26.15
C THR A 177 2.13 4.76 27.13
N GLU A 178 0.96 5.22 26.64
CA GLU A 178 -0.22 5.48 27.46
C GLU A 178 -1.00 4.20 27.78
N GLU A 179 -1.62 4.14 28.95
CA GLU A 179 -2.54 3.04 29.29
C GLU A 179 -3.73 3.00 28.36
N ILE A 180 -3.97 1.82 27.78
CA ILE A 180 -5.07 1.58 26.84
C ILE A 180 -6.21 0.89 27.57
N ASP A 181 -7.41 1.48 27.46
CA ASP A 181 -8.64 0.85 27.96
C ASP A 181 -9.04 -0.29 27.01
N LEU A 182 -8.93 -1.53 27.50
CA LEU A 182 -9.35 -2.72 26.75
C LEU A 182 -10.86 -2.79 26.55
N GLN A 183 -11.66 -2.00 27.27
CA GLN A 183 -13.12 -1.98 27.07
C GLN A 183 -13.47 -1.47 25.67
N GLU A 184 -12.66 -0.57 25.08
CA GLU A 184 -12.84 -0.11 23.70
C GLU A 184 -12.76 -1.23 22.67
N TYR A 185 -12.08 -2.35 22.99
CA TYR A 185 -11.89 -3.50 22.10
C TYR A 185 -12.78 -4.70 22.47
N SER A 186 -13.62 -4.60 23.50
CA SER A 186 -14.45 -5.71 23.98
C SER A 186 -15.29 -6.37 22.88
N ASP A 187 -15.68 -5.60 21.89
CA ASP A 187 -16.47 -6.02 20.73
C ASP A 187 -15.71 -6.00 19.40
N ALA A 188 -14.37 -5.87 19.42
CA ALA A 188 -13.56 -5.70 18.23
C ALA A 188 -13.08 -7.04 17.62
N TYR A 189 -13.89 -8.10 17.70
CA TYR A 189 -13.58 -9.41 17.13
C TYR A 189 -14.59 -9.86 16.08
N LEU A 190 -14.14 -10.68 15.12
CA LEU A 190 -14.91 -11.09 13.95
C LEU A 190 -15.85 -12.27 14.21
N ASP A 191 -15.37 -13.27 14.97
CA ASP A 191 -16.11 -14.51 15.24
C ASP A 191 -17.20 -14.32 16.31
N ARG A 192 -18.32 -13.74 15.88
CA ARG A 192 -19.48 -13.44 16.75
C ARG A 192 -20.78 -13.82 16.07
N ASP A 193 -21.76 -14.09 16.91
CA ASP A 193 -23.14 -14.23 16.46
C ASP A 193 -23.76 -12.85 16.24
N VAL A 194 -24.28 -12.63 15.03
CA VAL A 194 -24.95 -11.39 14.63
C VAL A 194 -26.42 -11.70 14.37
N LYS A 195 -27.32 -10.91 14.95
CA LYS A 195 -28.76 -11.06 14.77
C LYS A 195 -29.14 -10.98 13.29
N GLU A 196 -30.18 -11.70 12.90
CA GLU A 196 -30.62 -11.74 11.50
C GLU A 196 -30.99 -10.34 10.97
N GLU A 197 -31.69 -9.54 11.78
CA GLU A 197 -32.06 -8.17 11.41
C GLU A 197 -30.85 -7.28 11.15
N ASP A 198 -29.76 -7.41 11.93
CA ASP A 198 -28.52 -6.67 11.75
C ASP A 198 -27.74 -7.19 10.55
N SER A 199 -27.72 -8.52 10.34
CA SER A 199 -27.17 -9.15 9.13
C SER A 199 -27.86 -8.65 7.86
N ASN A 200 -29.17 -8.42 7.91
CA ASN A 200 -29.92 -7.90 6.77
C ASN A 200 -29.51 -6.47 6.42
N THR A 201 -29.22 -5.62 7.41
CA THR A 201 -28.73 -4.25 7.14
C THR A 201 -27.37 -4.26 6.45
N THR A 202 -26.46 -5.14 6.85
CA THR A 202 -25.14 -5.25 6.21
C THR A 202 -25.23 -5.81 4.78
N LYS A 203 -26.16 -6.74 4.56
CA LYS A 203 -26.43 -7.28 3.22
C LYS A 203 -26.95 -6.18 2.29
N SER A 204 -28.02 -5.47 2.69
CA SER A 204 -28.59 -4.38 1.89
C SER A 204 -27.57 -3.28 1.61
N PHE A 205 -26.71 -2.94 2.59
CA PHE A 205 -25.61 -2.01 2.40
C PHE A 205 -24.61 -2.51 1.35
N SER A 206 -24.26 -3.78 1.39
CA SER A 206 -23.33 -4.39 0.44
C SER A 206 -23.84 -4.39 -1.01
N GLU A 207 -25.16 -4.45 -1.20
CA GLU A 207 -25.81 -4.44 -2.52
C GLU A 207 -25.69 -3.07 -3.21
N LEU A 208 -25.49 -1.98 -2.46
CA LEU A 208 -25.25 -0.63 -3.00
C LEU A 208 -23.86 -0.48 -3.66
N ILE A 209 -22.95 -1.41 -3.39
CA ILE A 209 -21.56 -1.32 -3.81
C ILE A 209 -21.33 -2.28 -4.97
N ASN A 210 -20.78 -1.76 -6.07
CA ASN A 210 -20.31 -2.54 -7.20
C ASN A 210 -18.97 -1.99 -7.70
N LEU A 211 -17.89 -2.39 -7.03
CA LEU A 211 -16.54 -1.93 -7.32
C LEU A 211 -15.85 -2.88 -8.31
N GLU A 212 -15.58 -2.37 -9.49
CA GLU A 212 -14.74 -3.03 -10.49
C GLU A 212 -13.54 -2.13 -10.80
N ILE A 213 -12.34 -2.56 -10.38
CA ILE A 213 -11.10 -1.83 -10.63
C ILE A 213 -10.53 -2.32 -11.95
N PRO A 214 -10.33 -1.44 -12.96
CA PRO A 214 -9.74 -1.81 -14.24
C PRO A 214 -8.34 -2.40 -14.06
N LYS A 215 -8.07 -3.51 -14.75
CA LYS A 215 -6.76 -4.18 -14.69
C LYS A 215 -5.76 -3.64 -15.71
N ASP A 216 -6.26 -2.97 -16.74
CA ASP A 216 -5.47 -2.56 -17.89
C ASP A 216 -5.32 -1.04 -17.95
N GLY A 217 -4.08 -0.57 -17.95
CA GLY A 217 -3.73 0.82 -18.19
C GLY A 217 -2.23 1.02 -18.05
N LYS A 218 -1.53 1.21 -19.17
CA LYS A 218 -0.17 1.77 -19.15
C LYS A 218 -0.32 3.29 -19.02
N TYR A 219 -0.14 3.81 -17.82
CA TYR A 219 -0.26 5.25 -17.54
C TYR A 219 1.10 5.95 -17.57
N ILE A 220 1.90 5.68 -18.63
CA ILE A 220 3.16 6.38 -18.83
C ILE A 220 2.82 7.78 -19.33
N PRO A 221 3.24 8.85 -18.63
CA PRO A 221 3.00 10.22 -19.09
C PRO A 221 3.78 10.49 -20.36
N HIS A 222 3.27 11.38 -21.20
CA HIS A 222 3.99 11.84 -22.38
C HIS A 222 5.20 12.67 -21.95
N TYR A 223 6.36 12.39 -22.54
CA TYR A 223 7.61 13.08 -22.22
C TYR A 223 7.55 14.59 -22.44
N ASP A 224 7.10 15.01 -23.63
CA ASP A 224 6.92 16.42 -23.96
C ASP A 224 5.84 16.60 -25.02
N LYS A 225 4.83 17.41 -24.71
CA LYS A 225 3.68 17.69 -25.61
C LYS A 225 4.06 18.40 -26.91
N ASN A 226 5.25 19.03 -26.96
CA ASN A 226 5.76 19.70 -28.16
C ASN A 226 6.47 18.75 -29.12
N ILE A 227 6.65 17.48 -28.75
CA ILE A 227 7.25 16.47 -29.60
C ILE A 227 6.15 15.63 -30.23
N GLU A 228 5.91 15.80 -31.52
CA GLU A 228 4.88 15.05 -32.26
C GLU A 228 5.18 13.56 -32.35
N ASN A 229 6.45 13.19 -32.51
CA ASN A 229 6.89 11.81 -32.63
C ASN A 229 8.01 11.48 -31.64
N SER A 230 7.64 10.98 -30.44
CA SER A 230 8.57 10.58 -29.40
C SER A 230 9.54 9.49 -29.85
N TYR A 231 9.10 8.56 -30.71
CA TYR A 231 9.96 7.47 -31.22
C TYR A 231 11.07 7.99 -32.11
N GLU A 232 10.75 8.85 -33.08
CA GLU A 232 11.73 9.47 -33.95
C GLU A 232 12.74 10.31 -33.15
N TYR A 233 12.23 11.04 -32.14
CA TYR A 233 13.07 11.81 -31.23
C TYR A 233 14.05 10.91 -30.47
N LEU A 234 13.56 9.79 -29.90
CA LEU A 234 14.40 8.78 -29.23
C LEU A 234 15.47 8.21 -30.16
N CYS A 235 15.10 7.83 -31.38
CA CYS A 235 16.02 7.31 -32.39
C CYS A 235 17.14 8.31 -32.69
N ASN A 236 16.82 9.58 -32.87
CA ASN A 236 17.78 10.64 -33.15
C ASN A 236 18.74 10.90 -31.97
N LEU A 237 18.22 10.84 -30.73
CA LEU A 237 19.04 10.93 -29.52
C LEU A 237 20.01 9.76 -29.42
N CYS A 238 19.54 8.54 -29.64
CA CYS A 238 20.35 7.32 -29.57
C CYS A 238 21.45 7.31 -30.64
N LYS A 239 21.14 7.67 -31.89
CA LYS A 239 22.14 7.78 -32.97
C LYS A 239 23.26 8.76 -32.61
N LYS A 240 22.89 9.96 -32.12
CA LYS A 240 23.90 10.96 -31.67
C LYS A 240 24.69 10.47 -30.46
N GLY A 241 24.03 9.78 -29.54
CA GLY A 241 24.67 9.20 -28.36
C GLY A 241 25.67 8.12 -28.72
N LEU A 242 25.30 7.18 -29.61
CA LEU A 242 26.15 6.09 -30.07
C LEU A 242 27.38 6.63 -30.76
N SER A 243 27.22 7.54 -31.73
CA SER A 243 28.34 8.20 -32.41
C SER A 243 29.32 8.84 -31.42
N ARG A 244 28.81 9.52 -30.40
CA ARG A 244 29.65 10.13 -29.35
C ARG A 244 30.39 9.08 -28.52
N ARG A 245 29.74 7.97 -28.15
CA ARG A 245 30.31 6.91 -27.32
C ARG A 245 31.42 6.16 -28.05
N LEU A 246 31.24 5.94 -29.35
CA LEU A 246 32.20 5.18 -30.20
C LEU A 246 33.10 6.07 -31.03
N ASN A 247 33.24 7.34 -30.73
CA ASN A 247 34.07 8.30 -31.46
C ASN A 247 33.83 8.26 -32.99
N ASN A 248 32.56 8.15 -33.39
CA ASN A 248 32.08 8.00 -34.79
C ASN A 248 32.46 6.68 -35.48
N GLN A 249 32.97 5.68 -34.77
CA GLN A 249 33.34 4.36 -35.32
C GLN A 249 32.24 3.34 -35.03
N VAL A 250 31.03 3.60 -35.54
CA VAL A 250 29.88 2.73 -35.34
C VAL A 250 29.95 1.53 -36.27
N THR A 251 30.02 0.32 -35.70
CA THR A 251 30.01 -0.93 -36.46
C THR A 251 28.60 -1.38 -36.81
N GLU A 252 28.45 -2.33 -37.70
CA GLU A 252 27.17 -2.93 -38.08
C GLU A 252 26.52 -3.65 -36.89
N GLU A 253 27.28 -4.27 -36.02
CA GLU A 253 26.84 -4.93 -34.80
C GLU A 253 26.09 -3.96 -33.87
N TYR A 254 26.70 -2.80 -33.57
CA TYR A 254 26.04 -1.76 -32.74
C TYR A 254 24.81 -1.20 -33.42
N SER A 255 24.84 -1.00 -34.74
CA SER A 255 23.68 -0.46 -35.47
C SER A 255 22.51 -1.41 -35.47
N SER A 256 22.77 -2.71 -35.68
CA SER A 256 21.75 -3.77 -35.71
C SER A 256 21.16 -3.97 -34.32
N ARG A 257 21.98 -4.01 -33.26
CA ARG A 257 21.54 -4.10 -31.87
C ARG A 257 20.72 -2.89 -31.47
N LEU A 258 21.13 -1.67 -31.78
CA LEU A 258 20.40 -0.45 -31.49
C LEU A 258 19.03 -0.45 -32.14
N LYS A 259 18.94 -0.85 -33.42
CA LYS A 259 17.66 -0.93 -34.13
C LYS A 259 16.74 -1.93 -33.46
N MET A 260 17.22 -3.13 -33.17
CA MET A 260 16.44 -4.17 -32.50
C MET A 260 15.87 -3.69 -31.16
N GLU A 261 16.70 -3.07 -30.29
CA GLU A 261 16.22 -2.55 -29.00
C GLU A 261 15.18 -1.43 -29.15
N LEU A 262 15.39 -0.47 -30.08
CA LEU A 262 14.44 0.60 -30.36
C LEU A 262 13.09 0.06 -30.84
N ASP A 263 13.09 -0.95 -31.73
CA ASP A 263 11.87 -1.57 -32.20
C ASP A 263 11.10 -2.27 -31.08
N VAL A 264 11.80 -2.99 -30.19
CA VAL A 264 11.20 -3.63 -29.01
C VAL A 264 10.61 -2.58 -28.06
N ILE A 265 11.37 -1.53 -27.73
CA ILE A 265 10.92 -0.45 -26.84
C ILE A 265 9.66 0.23 -27.38
N ASN A 266 9.63 0.49 -28.69
CA ASN A 266 8.46 1.09 -29.37
C ASN A 266 7.26 0.18 -29.34
N ASN A 267 7.41 -1.08 -29.73
CA ASN A 267 6.32 -2.06 -29.76
C ASN A 267 5.71 -2.33 -28.37
N MET A 268 6.55 -2.28 -27.34
CA MET A 268 6.10 -2.41 -25.94
C MET A 268 5.52 -1.11 -25.37
N GLY A 269 5.62 0.05 -26.09
CA GLY A 269 5.07 1.34 -25.67
C GLY A 269 5.87 2.04 -24.56
N PHE A 270 7.19 1.82 -24.46
CA PHE A 270 8.05 2.39 -23.43
C PHE A 270 8.91 3.57 -23.89
N VAL A 271 8.65 4.13 -25.08
CA VAL A 271 9.43 5.25 -25.65
C VAL A 271 9.48 6.43 -24.68
N ASP A 272 8.33 6.91 -24.22
CA ASP A 272 8.25 8.05 -23.30
C ASP A 272 8.89 7.74 -21.93
N TYR A 273 8.84 6.50 -21.47
CA TYR A 273 9.52 6.07 -20.25
C TYR A 273 11.04 6.30 -20.33
N PHE A 274 11.68 5.85 -21.44
CA PHE A 274 13.11 6.08 -21.66
C PHE A 274 13.46 7.56 -21.78
N LEU A 275 12.61 8.34 -22.43
CA LEU A 275 12.82 9.79 -22.58
C LEU A 275 12.71 10.52 -21.23
N ILE A 276 11.76 10.13 -20.37
CA ILE A 276 11.63 10.68 -19.03
C ILE A 276 12.87 10.36 -18.18
N VAL A 277 13.33 9.10 -18.23
CA VAL A 277 14.55 8.70 -17.52
C VAL A 277 15.77 9.47 -18.01
N TYR A 278 15.93 9.59 -19.33
CA TYR A 278 16.98 10.41 -19.95
C TYR A 278 16.95 11.86 -19.46
N ASP A 279 15.76 12.45 -19.35
CA ASP A 279 15.58 13.86 -18.98
C ASP A 279 16.15 14.16 -17.59
N TYR A 280 15.76 13.41 -16.58
CA TYR A 280 16.22 13.67 -15.21
C TYR A 280 17.69 13.26 -14.99
N VAL A 281 18.19 12.26 -15.71
CA VAL A 281 19.63 11.93 -15.70
C VAL A 281 20.45 13.06 -16.35
N LYS A 282 19.96 13.60 -17.47
CA LYS A 282 20.57 14.76 -18.13
C LYS A 282 20.53 16.01 -17.22
N TYR A 283 19.40 16.24 -16.52
CA TYR A 283 19.31 17.32 -15.55
C TYR A 283 20.35 17.18 -14.45
N ALA A 284 20.48 15.98 -13.85
CA ALA A 284 21.46 15.72 -12.81
C ALA A 284 22.90 16.00 -13.30
N LYS A 285 23.28 15.47 -14.45
CA LYS A 285 24.60 15.71 -15.04
C LYS A 285 24.88 17.18 -15.35
N LYS A 286 23.89 17.93 -15.86
CA LYS A 286 23.99 19.36 -16.11
C LYS A 286 24.19 20.20 -14.85
N ASN A 287 23.65 19.75 -13.72
CA ASN A 287 23.75 20.44 -12.44
C ASN A 287 24.84 19.89 -11.53
N ASN A 288 25.83 19.17 -12.09
CA ASN A 288 26.96 18.58 -11.36
C ASN A 288 26.49 17.69 -10.19
N ILE A 289 25.42 16.94 -10.39
CA ILE A 289 24.96 15.90 -9.49
C ILE A 289 25.56 14.57 -9.98
N LEU A 290 26.31 13.89 -9.14
CA LEU A 290 26.92 12.61 -9.50
C LEU A 290 25.85 11.56 -9.75
N VAL A 291 26.01 10.85 -10.87
CA VAL A 291 25.14 9.74 -11.29
C VAL A 291 25.99 8.49 -11.41
N GLY A 292 25.55 7.40 -10.81
CA GLY A 292 26.22 6.10 -10.87
C GLY A 292 26.36 5.57 -12.31
N PRO A 293 27.26 4.62 -12.54
CA PRO A 293 27.53 4.10 -13.89
C PRO A 293 26.40 3.24 -14.47
N GLY A 294 25.41 2.92 -13.67
CA GLY A 294 24.32 2.00 -13.96
C GLY A 294 24.44 0.70 -13.18
N ARG A 295 23.30 0.12 -12.84
CA ARG A 295 23.19 -1.16 -12.16
C ARG A 295 21.94 -1.92 -12.61
N GLY A 296 21.77 -3.16 -12.14
CA GLY A 296 20.61 -3.99 -12.47
C GLY A 296 20.55 -4.35 -13.96
N SER A 297 19.35 -4.65 -14.43
CA SER A 297 19.11 -5.12 -15.80
C SER A 297 19.28 -4.03 -16.87
N ALA A 298 19.12 -2.77 -16.51
CA ALA A 298 19.24 -1.63 -17.44
C ALA A 298 20.63 -1.50 -18.08
N ALA A 299 21.68 -2.05 -17.44
CA ALA A 299 23.03 -2.12 -18.00
C ALA A 299 23.12 -2.97 -19.29
N GLY A 300 22.16 -3.88 -19.50
CA GLY A 300 22.07 -4.69 -20.73
C GLY A 300 21.46 -3.96 -21.94
N SER A 301 21.03 -2.68 -21.78
CA SER A 301 20.41 -1.90 -22.87
C SER A 301 21.41 -0.94 -23.53
N LEU A 302 21.61 -1.11 -24.84
CA LEU A 302 22.37 -0.19 -25.66
C LEU A 302 21.70 1.18 -25.80
N VAL A 303 20.36 1.22 -25.80
CA VAL A 303 19.58 2.47 -25.75
C VAL A 303 19.89 3.26 -24.46
N SER A 304 19.92 2.59 -23.30
CA SER A 304 20.29 3.23 -22.03
C SER A 304 21.73 3.76 -22.06
N TYR A 305 22.66 3.03 -22.67
CA TYR A 305 24.06 3.47 -22.88
C TYR A 305 24.17 4.68 -23.81
N CYS A 306 23.47 4.66 -24.94
CA CYS A 306 23.39 5.80 -25.87
C CYS A 306 22.84 7.06 -25.26
N LEU A 307 21.78 6.94 -24.44
CA LEU A 307 21.17 8.06 -23.74
C LEU A 307 22.01 8.57 -22.55
N GLY A 308 23.05 7.85 -22.18
CA GLY A 308 23.87 8.17 -21.02
C GLY A 308 23.17 7.90 -19.69
N ILE A 309 22.13 7.06 -19.69
CA ILE A 309 21.48 6.54 -18.48
C ILE A 309 22.46 5.60 -17.78
N THR A 310 23.13 4.73 -18.55
CA THR A 310 24.22 3.87 -18.07
C THR A 310 25.57 4.26 -18.73
N ASN A 311 26.67 3.84 -18.12
CA ASN A 311 28.03 3.99 -18.66
C ASN A 311 28.68 2.65 -18.97
N VAL A 312 27.93 1.54 -18.87
CA VAL A 312 28.37 0.19 -19.19
C VAL A 312 27.97 -0.08 -20.63
N ASP A 313 28.97 -0.48 -21.47
CA ASP A 313 28.69 -0.87 -22.85
C ASP A 313 28.18 -2.32 -22.88
N PRO A 314 26.93 -2.56 -23.25
CA PRO A 314 26.36 -3.90 -23.17
C PRO A 314 26.95 -4.87 -24.23
N ILE A 315 27.56 -4.37 -25.32
CA ILE A 315 28.18 -5.21 -26.34
C ILE A 315 29.58 -5.61 -25.89
N GLU A 316 30.38 -4.69 -25.39
CA GLU A 316 31.71 -4.98 -24.84
C GLU A 316 31.66 -6.04 -23.72
N TYR A 317 30.63 -6.04 -22.89
CA TYR A 317 30.47 -6.97 -21.77
C TYR A 317 29.52 -8.14 -22.05
N ASP A 318 29.11 -8.35 -23.30
CA ASP A 318 28.23 -9.43 -23.75
C ASP A 318 26.92 -9.52 -22.90
N LEU A 319 26.29 -8.38 -22.65
CA LEU A 319 25.07 -8.29 -21.85
C LEU A 319 23.81 -8.45 -22.71
N LEU A 320 22.87 -9.25 -22.22
CA LEU A 320 21.64 -9.57 -22.93
C LEU A 320 20.53 -8.54 -22.63
N PHE A 321 19.96 -7.94 -23.69
CA PHE A 321 18.84 -7.01 -23.60
C PHE A 321 17.54 -7.66 -23.09
N GLU A 322 17.33 -8.93 -23.43
CA GLU A 322 16.17 -9.71 -23.08
C GLU A 322 16.03 -9.93 -21.56
N ARG A 323 17.12 -9.76 -20.79
CA ARG A 323 17.07 -9.75 -19.32
C ARG A 323 16.49 -8.45 -18.76
N PHE A 324 16.51 -7.39 -19.54
CA PHE A 324 15.95 -6.08 -19.18
C PHE A 324 14.55 -5.91 -19.75
N LEU A 325 14.36 -6.13 -21.05
CA LEU A 325 13.08 -6.10 -21.73
C LEU A 325 12.87 -7.35 -22.58
N ASN A 326 11.80 -8.09 -22.31
CA ASN A 326 11.43 -9.27 -23.08
C ASN A 326 9.97 -9.11 -23.57
N PRO A 327 9.72 -9.13 -24.89
CA PRO A 327 8.37 -9.05 -25.47
C PRO A 327 7.42 -10.14 -24.98
N ASP A 328 7.95 -11.34 -24.69
CA ASP A 328 7.16 -12.49 -24.20
C ASP A 328 6.75 -12.33 -22.73
N ARG A 329 7.37 -11.41 -22.01
CA ARG A 329 7.08 -11.12 -20.62
C ARG A 329 6.69 -9.64 -20.45
N ILE A 330 5.40 -9.34 -20.55
CA ILE A 330 4.88 -7.97 -20.43
C ILE A 330 5.03 -7.49 -18.97
N THR A 331 6.22 -7.07 -18.62
CA THR A 331 6.52 -6.38 -17.36
C THR A 331 7.04 -4.99 -17.68
N MET A 332 6.68 -4.01 -16.84
CA MET A 332 7.23 -2.67 -16.96
C MET A 332 8.74 -2.71 -16.68
N PRO A 333 9.58 -2.03 -17.50
CA PRO A 333 11.01 -1.98 -17.23
C PRO A 333 11.28 -1.22 -15.92
N ASP A 334 12.29 -1.68 -15.21
CA ASP A 334 12.81 -1.05 -14.00
C ASP A 334 14.24 -0.55 -14.26
N ILE A 335 14.44 0.77 -14.20
CA ILE A 335 15.74 1.40 -14.37
C ILE A 335 16.19 1.97 -13.04
N ASP A 336 17.11 1.27 -12.40
CA ASP A 336 17.73 1.69 -11.15
C ASP A 336 18.84 2.73 -11.41
N ILE A 337 18.73 3.89 -10.76
CA ILE A 337 19.72 4.97 -10.88
C ILE A 337 20.15 5.44 -9.50
N ASP A 338 21.46 5.47 -9.29
CA ASP A 338 22.07 5.99 -8.08
C ASP A 338 22.45 7.45 -8.28
N PHE A 339 21.96 8.33 -7.41
CA PHE A 339 22.31 9.74 -7.35
C PHE A 339 23.12 10.05 -6.09
N GLU A 340 23.96 11.08 -6.18
CA GLU A 340 24.61 11.67 -5.01
C GLU A 340 23.58 11.95 -3.90
N TYR A 341 23.79 11.33 -2.73
CA TYR A 341 22.83 11.34 -1.64
C TYR A 341 22.41 12.75 -1.22
N THR A 342 23.37 13.67 -1.11
CA THR A 342 23.11 15.06 -0.63
C THR A 342 22.32 15.91 -1.62
N LYS A 343 22.25 15.51 -2.89
CA LYS A 343 21.57 16.26 -3.96
C LYS A 343 20.41 15.49 -4.62
N ARG A 344 20.10 14.29 -4.13
CA ARG A 344 19.00 13.45 -4.64
C ARG A 344 17.66 14.20 -4.66
N ASP A 345 17.36 14.96 -3.61
CA ASP A 345 16.10 15.68 -3.48
C ASP A 345 15.95 16.80 -4.52
N GLN A 346 17.04 17.34 -5.06
CA GLN A 346 17.01 18.30 -6.16
C GLN A 346 16.50 17.63 -7.45
N VAL A 347 16.91 16.38 -7.71
CA VAL A 347 16.43 15.62 -8.87
C VAL A 347 14.94 15.30 -8.70
N ILE A 348 14.51 14.86 -7.51
CA ILE A 348 13.09 14.60 -7.22
C ILE A 348 12.25 15.86 -7.41
N SER A 349 12.72 17.00 -6.91
CA SER A 349 12.05 18.31 -7.06
C SER A 349 11.95 18.73 -8.52
N TYR A 350 13.00 18.50 -9.31
CA TYR A 350 12.97 18.73 -10.76
C TYR A 350 11.90 17.89 -11.45
N VAL A 351 11.83 16.59 -11.17
CA VAL A 351 10.84 15.68 -11.76
C VAL A 351 9.42 16.12 -11.38
N LYS A 352 9.18 16.48 -10.11
CA LYS A 352 7.89 17.02 -9.65
C LYS A 352 7.50 18.32 -10.37
N THR A 353 8.45 19.22 -10.59
CA THR A 353 8.21 20.49 -11.29
C THR A 353 7.95 20.25 -12.78
N ARG A 354 8.71 19.35 -13.40
CA ARG A 354 8.64 19.06 -14.85
C ARG A 354 7.37 18.31 -15.24
N TYR A 355 7.00 17.30 -14.47
CA TYR A 355 5.90 16.38 -14.81
C TYR A 355 4.63 16.61 -13.98
N GLY A 356 4.68 17.50 -13.00
CA GLY A 356 3.56 17.81 -12.11
C GLY A 356 3.63 17.06 -10.77
N VAL A 357 3.37 17.78 -9.69
CA VAL A 357 3.43 17.26 -8.31
C VAL A 357 2.51 16.05 -8.13
N ASN A 358 1.33 16.06 -8.75
CA ASN A 358 0.34 14.99 -8.66
C ASN A 358 0.68 13.76 -9.50
N ASN A 359 1.71 13.82 -10.33
CA ASN A 359 2.14 12.74 -11.22
C ASN A 359 3.42 12.05 -10.74
N VAL A 360 3.97 12.48 -9.61
CA VAL A 360 5.22 11.96 -9.05
C VAL A 360 5.00 11.58 -7.60
N ALA A 361 5.18 10.30 -7.29
CA ALA A 361 5.02 9.77 -5.94
C ALA A 361 6.19 8.86 -5.57
N ASN A 362 6.49 8.77 -4.29
CA ASN A 362 7.39 7.76 -3.76
C ASN A 362 6.66 6.42 -3.63
N ILE A 363 7.35 5.33 -3.91
CA ILE A 363 6.83 3.98 -3.63
C ILE A 363 6.91 3.77 -2.12
N MET A 364 5.76 3.40 -1.53
CA MET A 364 5.69 3.03 -0.12
C MET A 364 6.07 1.56 0.05
N THR A 365 6.92 1.28 1.01
CA THR A 365 7.30 -0.08 1.40
C THR A 365 6.95 -0.31 2.86
N PHE A 366 6.43 -1.51 3.17
CA PHE A 366 6.13 -1.92 4.53
C PHE A 366 7.23 -2.89 4.98
N GLY A 367 7.85 -2.56 6.13
CA GLY A 367 8.74 -3.46 6.82
C GLY A 367 7.98 -4.24 7.90
N THR A 368 8.37 -5.49 8.13
CA THR A 368 7.96 -6.25 9.32
C THR A 368 9.03 -6.13 10.39
N LEU A 369 8.60 -6.11 11.65
CA LEU A 369 9.55 -6.15 12.76
C LEU A 369 10.29 -7.49 12.74
N GLY A 370 11.62 -7.45 12.74
CA GLY A 370 12.44 -8.66 12.85
C GLY A 370 12.29 -9.32 14.23
N ALA A 371 12.58 -10.63 14.33
CA ALA A 371 12.39 -11.42 15.54
C ALA A 371 12.98 -10.77 16.81
N ARG A 372 14.19 -10.21 16.73
CA ARG A 372 14.84 -9.53 17.86
C ARG A 372 14.11 -8.28 18.30
N GLN A 373 13.59 -7.49 17.35
CA GLN A 373 12.87 -6.25 17.64
C GLN A 373 11.53 -6.55 18.29
N VAL A 374 10.77 -7.51 17.74
CA VAL A 374 9.49 -7.94 18.32
C VAL A 374 9.65 -8.34 19.80
N ILE A 375 10.64 -9.17 20.12
CA ILE A 375 10.88 -9.60 21.52
C ILE A 375 11.17 -8.42 22.44
N ARG A 376 11.93 -7.41 21.97
CA ARG A 376 12.21 -6.21 22.77
C ARG A 376 10.97 -5.37 22.97
N ASP A 377 10.20 -5.12 21.94
CA ASP A 377 9.01 -4.27 22.00
C ASP A 377 7.90 -4.92 22.84
N VAL A 378 7.66 -6.21 22.65
CA VAL A 378 6.69 -6.98 23.46
C VAL A 378 7.16 -7.11 24.91
N GLY A 379 8.45 -7.37 25.13
CA GLY A 379 9.03 -7.43 26.47
C GLY A 379 8.87 -6.13 27.23
N LYS A 380 9.11 -4.99 26.57
CA LYS A 380 8.87 -3.65 27.12
C LYS A 380 7.37 -3.43 27.42
N ALA A 381 6.48 -3.79 26.49
CA ALA A 381 5.03 -3.65 26.67
C ALA A 381 4.48 -4.49 27.83
N LEU A 382 5.12 -5.64 28.11
CA LEU A 382 4.76 -6.53 29.22
C LEU A 382 5.53 -6.22 30.53
N ASN A 383 6.37 -5.18 30.56
CA ASN A 383 7.22 -4.80 31.69
C ASN A 383 8.11 -5.95 32.20
N VAL A 384 8.65 -6.78 31.29
CA VAL A 384 9.57 -7.86 31.62
C VAL A 384 10.99 -7.30 31.78
N ASP A 385 11.78 -7.92 32.69
CA ASP A 385 13.15 -7.52 32.93
C ASP A 385 14.00 -7.42 31.66
N THR A 386 14.62 -6.27 31.46
CA THR A 386 15.39 -5.96 30.26
C THR A 386 16.59 -6.89 30.06
N GLY A 387 17.22 -7.36 31.16
CA GLY A 387 18.32 -8.29 31.07
C GLY A 387 17.92 -9.67 30.55
N LEU A 388 16.71 -10.14 30.89
CA LEU A 388 16.15 -11.37 30.36
C LEU A 388 15.81 -11.21 28.85
N ILE A 389 15.23 -10.07 28.50
CA ILE A 389 14.86 -9.75 27.09
C ILE A 389 16.12 -9.66 26.21
N ASP A 390 17.17 -9.00 26.68
CA ASP A 390 18.42 -8.89 25.93
C ASP A 390 19.11 -10.24 25.76
N ARG A 391 19.10 -11.10 26.77
CA ARG A 391 19.61 -12.49 26.64
C ARG A 391 18.83 -13.27 25.61
N LEU A 392 17.48 -13.24 25.64
CA LEU A 392 16.66 -13.88 24.64
C LEU A 392 16.94 -13.34 23.25
N SER A 393 16.94 -12.02 23.10
CA SER A 393 17.19 -11.35 21.81
C SER A 393 18.54 -11.75 21.21
N ASN A 394 19.58 -11.93 22.04
CA ASN A 394 20.91 -12.34 21.58
C ASN A 394 20.97 -13.80 21.13
N LEU A 395 20.12 -14.67 21.67
CA LEU A 395 20.01 -16.08 21.26
C LEU A 395 19.31 -16.26 19.90
N LEU A 396 18.50 -15.27 19.46
CA LEU A 396 17.75 -15.37 18.22
C LEU A 396 18.62 -15.10 16.99
N ASP A 397 18.44 -15.90 15.94
CA ASP A 397 18.92 -15.58 14.60
C ASP A 397 18.00 -14.50 13.97
N PRO A 398 18.53 -13.30 13.60
CA PRO A 398 17.72 -12.23 13.05
C PRO A 398 17.18 -12.53 11.64
N LYS A 399 17.68 -13.56 10.97
CA LYS A 399 17.24 -13.98 9.63
C LYS A 399 16.07 -14.95 9.67
N LEU A 400 15.80 -15.56 10.83
CA LEU A 400 14.74 -16.54 11.03
C LEU A 400 13.53 -15.89 11.69
N SER A 401 12.33 -16.41 11.39
CA SER A 401 11.11 -16.06 12.11
C SER A 401 11.19 -16.53 13.58
N LEU A 402 10.31 -16.01 14.45
CA LEU A 402 10.22 -16.48 15.83
C LEU A 402 9.92 -17.98 15.88
N LYS A 403 9.04 -18.50 15.01
CA LYS A 403 8.70 -19.92 14.96
C LYS A 403 9.90 -20.79 14.61
N GLU A 404 10.67 -20.41 13.60
CA GLU A 404 11.90 -21.12 13.19
C GLU A 404 12.99 -21.05 14.26
N ASN A 405 13.08 -19.93 15.00
CA ASN A 405 14.02 -19.84 16.12
C ASN A 405 13.74 -20.82 17.26
N LEU A 406 12.49 -21.33 17.42
CA LEU A 406 12.17 -22.38 18.41
C LEU A 406 12.77 -23.75 18.09
N ASP A 407 13.23 -23.99 16.86
CA ASP A 407 13.93 -25.22 16.50
C ASP A 407 15.35 -25.25 17.12
N ASN A 408 15.86 -24.07 17.51
CA ASN A 408 17.11 -23.99 18.26
C ASN A 408 16.89 -24.41 19.73
N LYS A 409 17.60 -25.46 20.14
CA LYS A 409 17.51 -26.04 21.50
C LYS A 409 17.73 -25.00 22.60
N PHE A 410 18.72 -24.11 22.45
CA PHE A 410 19.04 -23.08 23.45
C PHE A 410 17.91 -22.06 23.59
N VAL A 411 17.31 -21.63 22.49
CA VAL A 411 16.13 -20.73 22.48
C VAL A 411 14.97 -21.40 23.20
N LYS A 412 14.66 -22.66 22.83
CA LYS A 412 13.58 -23.42 23.41
C LYS A 412 13.73 -23.62 24.91
N GLU A 413 14.92 -23.98 25.36
CA GLU A 413 15.22 -24.15 26.78
C GLU A 413 15.13 -22.81 27.54
N PHE A 414 15.63 -21.71 26.95
CA PHE A 414 15.54 -20.39 27.56
C PHE A 414 14.10 -19.89 27.66
N VAL A 415 13.29 -20.07 26.62
CA VAL A 415 11.86 -19.74 26.64
C VAL A 415 11.11 -20.55 27.71
N ALA A 416 11.48 -21.81 27.90
CA ALA A 416 10.86 -22.68 28.92
C ALA A 416 11.31 -22.36 30.36
N SER A 417 12.43 -21.63 30.53
CA SER A 417 13.04 -21.38 31.87
C SER A 417 12.28 -20.33 32.70
N SER A 418 11.47 -19.48 32.11
CA SER A 418 10.76 -18.40 32.79
C SER A 418 9.36 -18.20 32.24
N SER A 419 8.38 -18.03 33.15
CA SER A 419 6.99 -17.73 32.77
C SER A 419 6.86 -16.42 32.02
N ASP A 420 7.66 -15.40 32.35
CA ASP A 420 7.61 -14.10 31.72
C ASP A 420 8.20 -14.14 30.29
N ILE A 421 9.33 -14.85 30.12
CA ILE A 421 9.90 -15.08 28.79
C ILE A 421 8.95 -15.89 27.91
N LYS A 422 8.28 -16.89 28.49
CA LYS A 422 7.26 -17.66 27.75
C LYS A 422 6.12 -16.78 27.28
N LYS A 423 5.61 -15.86 28.12
CA LYS A 423 4.55 -14.91 27.73
C LYS A 423 4.98 -13.95 26.60
N VAL A 424 6.23 -13.50 26.65
CA VAL A 424 6.79 -12.61 25.60
C VAL A 424 6.92 -13.35 24.28
N TYR A 425 7.24 -14.64 24.31
CA TYR A 425 7.48 -15.43 23.10
C TYR A 425 6.19 -15.94 22.44
N GLN A 426 5.15 -16.17 23.21
CA GLN A 426 3.83 -16.63 22.74
C GLN A 426 3.05 -15.51 22.09
#